data_8f4efee12848962c5d9061251c130c50
#
_entry.id   8f4efee12848962c5d9061251c130c50
#
_cell.length_a   1.000
_cell.length_b   1.000
_cell.length_c   1.000
_cell.angle_alpha   90.00
_cell.angle_beta   90.00
_cell.angle_gamma   90.00
#
_symmetry.space_group_name_H-M   'P 1'
#
loop_
_entity.id
_entity.type
_entity.pdbx_description
1 polymer ?
#
loop_
_entity_poly.entity_id
_entity_poly.type
_entity_poly.pdbx_seq_one_letter_code
_entity_poly.pdbx_strand_id
1 'polypeptide(L)'
;MSEAKKLAALKALDYVEDGMIVGVGTGSTVAHFIDGLAGMKHRIAGAVSSSEQSTVQLRRHGIDVLELNNTGPLPLYVDGADECDGHKRLIKGGGAALTREKIIAAASKKFVCIIDASKQVGILGRFPLPVEVV
;
A
#
# COMPACT_ATOMS: atom_id res chain seq x y z
N MET A 1 11.25 -9.43 -12.36
CA MET A 1 10.88 -9.19 -10.93
C MET A 1 10.51 -7.74 -10.71
N SER A 2 11.49 -6.84 -10.85
CA SER A 2 11.25 -5.40 -10.69
C SER A 2 10.21 -4.86 -11.68
N GLU A 3 10.21 -5.33 -12.90
CA GLU A 3 9.27 -4.92 -13.93
C GLU A 3 7.84 -5.36 -13.61
N ALA A 4 7.65 -6.58 -13.10
CA ALA A 4 6.34 -7.07 -12.71
C ALA A 4 5.76 -6.27 -11.54
N LYS A 5 6.60 -5.93 -10.55
CA LYS A 5 6.20 -5.07 -9.43
C LYS A 5 5.80 -3.68 -9.90
N LYS A 6 6.58 -3.13 -10.83
CA LYS A 6 6.31 -1.81 -11.40
C LYS A 6 4.98 -1.79 -12.15
N LEU A 7 4.71 -2.82 -12.96
CA LEU A 7 3.45 -2.90 -13.71
C LEU A 7 2.24 -2.99 -12.77
N ALA A 8 2.33 -3.81 -11.72
CA ALA A 8 1.27 -3.91 -10.72
C ALA A 8 1.02 -2.57 -10.04
N ALA A 9 2.08 -1.89 -9.66
CA ALA A 9 1.99 -0.58 -9.01
C ALA A 9 1.37 0.48 -9.94
N LEU A 10 1.78 0.52 -11.20
CA LEU A 10 1.23 1.47 -12.17
C LEU A 10 -0.26 1.22 -12.42
N LYS A 11 -0.68 -0.05 -12.43
CA LYS A 11 -2.08 -0.40 -12.60
C LYS A 11 -2.94 0.14 -11.44
N ALA A 12 -2.40 0.14 -10.23
CA ALA A 12 -3.10 0.67 -9.06
C ALA A 12 -3.39 2.17 -9.18
N LEU A 13 -2.63 2.91 -9.96
CA LEU A 13 -2.89 4.35 -10.19
C LEU A 13 -4.26 4.58 -10.86
N ASP A 14 -4.80 3.60 -11.58
CA ASP A 14 -6.11 3.71 -12.20
C ASP A 14 -7.24 3.88 -11.17
N TYR A 15 -6.99 3.51 -9.91
CA TYR A 15 -7.97 3.64 -8.82
C TYR A 15 -7.90 4.99 -8.11
N VAL A 16 -6.90 5.81 -8.44
CA VAL A 16 -6.72 7.12 -7.80
C VAL A 16 -7.60 8.15 -8.52
N GLU A 17 -8.43 8.84 -7.75
CA GLU A 17 -9.34 9.87 -8.26
C GLU A 17 -8.94 11.24 -7.72
N ASP A 18 -9.39 12.29 -8.42
CA ASP A 18 -9.04 13.66 -8.06
C ASP A 18 -9.55 14.02 -6.66
N GLY A 19 -8.70 14.69 -5.89
CA GLY A 19 -9.03 15.15 -4.55
C GLY A 19 -8.92 14.11 -3.45
N MET A 20 -8.49 12.87 -3.78
CA MET A 20 -8.34 11.80 -2.77
C MET A 20 -7.23 12.07 -1.78
N ILE A 21 -7.43 11.53 -0.58
CA ILE A 21 -6.33 11.21 0.33
C ILE A 21 -6.10 9.70 0.20
N VAL A 22 -4.90 9.31 -0.23
CA VAL A 22 -4.56 7.93 -0.56
C VAL A 22 -3.80 7.29 0.58
N GLY A 23 -4.28 6.15 1.06
CA GLY A 23 -3.52 5.31 2.00
C GLY A 23 -2.43 4.55 1.24
N VAL A 24 -1.23 4.60 1.75
CA VAL A 24 -0.05 4.03 1.09
C VAL A 24 0.65 3.08 2.04
N GLY A 25 0.85 1.86 1.58
CA GLY A 25 1.50 0.80 2.34
C GLY A 25 3.02 0.88 2.33
N THR A 26 3.65 -0.29 2.43
CA THR A 26 5.09 -0.42 2.65
C THR A 26 5.67 -1.44 1.65
N GLY A 27 6.94 -1.28 1.32
CA GLY A 27 7.69 -2.27 0.57
C GLY A 27 8.05 -1.84 -0.84
N SER A 28 8.76 -2.72 -1.55
CA SER A 28 9.35 -2.38 -2.85
C SER A 28 8.31 -2.18 -3.95
N THR A 29 7.20 -2.92 -3.92
CA THR A 29 6.13 -2.74 -4.90
C THR A 29 5.43 -1.41 -4.67
N VAL A 30 5.16 -1.07 -3.42
CA VAL A 30 4.55 0.22 -3.05
C VAL A 30 5.48 1.39 -3.41
N ALA A 31 6.79 1.21 -3.33
CA ALA A 31 7.75 2.25 -3.74
C ALA A 31 7.52 2.66 -5.20
N HIS A 32 7.24 1.71 -6.08
CA HIS A 32 6.90 2.02 -7.48
C HIS A 32 5.56 2.76 -7.59
N PHE A 33 4.59 2.42 -6.75
CA PHE A 33 3.31 3.13 -6.71
C PHE A 33 3.52 4.59 -6.27
N ILE A 34 4.35 4.82 -5.27
CA ILE A 34 4.67 6.19 -4.79
C ILE A 34 5.33 7.00 -5.91
N ASP A 35 6.27 6.40 -6.65
CA ASP A 35 6.91 7.07 -7.78
C ASP A 35 5.89 7.49 -8.84
N GLY A 36 4.95 6.60 -9.15
CA GLY A 36 3.86 6.90 -10.08
C GLY A 36 2.92 7.98 -9.55
N LEU A 37 2.62 7.92 -8.26
CA LEU A 37 1.76 8.89 -7.60
C LEU A 37 2.35 10.31 -7.67
N ALA A 38 3.68 10.42 -7.64
CA ALA A 38 4.36 11.71 -7.77
C ALA A 38 3.99 12.45 -9.06
N GLY A 39 3.74 11.71 -10.14
CA GLY A 39 3.34 12.30 -11.42
C GLY A 39 1.94 12.89 -11.41
N MET A 40 1.12 12.56 -10.43
CA MET A 40 -0.23 13.06 -10.29
C MET A 40 -0.47 13.77 -8.94
N LYS A 41 0.60 14.22 -8.29
CA LYS A 41 0.50 14.79 -6.93
C LYS A 41 -0.41 16.00 -6.85
N HIS A 42 -0.58 16.75 -7.94
CA HIS A 42 -1.46 17.92 -7.97
C HIS A 42 -2.95 17.54 -8.01
N ARG A 43 -3.25 16.27 -8.28
CA ARG A 43 -4.63 15.77 -8.35
C ARG A 43 -5.13 15.22 -7.03
N ILE A 44 -4.23 14.94 -6.07
CA ILE A 44 -4.59 14.35 -4.78
C ILE A 44 -4.44 15.37 -3.65
N ALA A 45 -5.21 15.17 -2.58
CA ALA A 45 -5.14 16.05 -1.40
C ALA A 45 -3.96 15.70 -0.49
N GLY A 46 -3.48 14.46 -0.56
CA GLY A 46 -2.34 14.00 0.25
C GLY A 46 -2.35 12.50 0.39
N ALA A 47 -1.56 12.00 1.32
CA ALA A 47 -1.43 10.57 1.58
C ALA A 47 -1.34 10.29 3.07
N VAL A 48 -1.77 9.09 3.46
CA VAL A 48 -1.56 8.53 4.80
C VAL A 48 -0.64 7.33 4.64
N SER A 49 0.45 7.30 5.40
CA SER A 49 1.50 6.30 5.24
C SER A 49 1.46 5.25 6.36
N SER A 50 1.76 4.00 6.01
CA SER A 50 1.85 2.91 6.99
C SER A 50 3.24 2.77 7.62
N SER A 51 4.25 3.50 7.13
CA SER A 51 5.62 3.36 7.63
C SER A 51 6.44 4.63 7.44
N GLU A 52 7.52 4.75 8.23
CA GLU A 52 8.46 5.85 8.08
C GLU A 52 9.13 5.86 6.71
N GLN A 53 9.45 4.70 6.18
CA GLN A 53 10.08 4.58 4.86
C GLN A 53 9.20 5.16 3.77
N SER A 54 7.92 4.82 3.76
CA SER A 54 6.96 5.38 2.79
C SER A 54 6.74 6.86 3.02
N THR A 55 6.70 7.31 4.28
CA THR A 55 6.60 8.73 4.62
C THR A 55 7.75 9.52 4.02
N VAL A 56 8.98 9.05 4.18
CA VAL A 56 10.18 9.72 3.63
C VAL A 56 10.08 9.81 2.12
N GLN A 57 9.68 8.74 1.45
CA GLN A 57 9.57 8.72 -0.01
C GLN A 57 8.48 9.67 -0.51
N LEU A 58 7.31 9.66 0.13
CA LEU A 58 6.21 10.58 -0.22
C LEU A 58 6.64 12.03 -0.08
N ARG A 59 7.28 12.38 1.03
CA ARG A 59 7.76 13.74 1.26
C ARG A 59 8.84 14.16 0.26
N ARG A 60 9.70 13.23 -0.13
CA ARG A 60 10.73 13.48 -1.12
C ARG A 60 10.14 13.88 -2.46
N HIS A 61 8.97 13.33 -2.81
CA HIS A 61 8.25 13.66 -4.02
C HIS A 61 7.33 14.89 -3.87
N GLY A 62 7.30 15.51 -2.70
CA GLY A 62 6.47 16.68 -2.47
C GLY A 62 4.99 16.37 -2.23
N ILE A 63 4.68 15.15 -1.81
CA ILE A 63 3.32 14.74 -1.46
C ILE A 63 3.12 14.96 0.04
N ASP A 64 2.05 15.67 0.41
CA ASP A 64 1.73 15.90 1.81
C ASP A 64 1.36 14.60 2.50
N VAL A 65 1.98 14.32 3.65
CA VAL A 65 1.69 13.15 4.46
C VAL A 65 0.85 13.58 5.66
N LEU A 66 -0.34 13.01 5.76
CA LEU A 66 -1.34 13.38 6.76
C LEU A 66 -1.48 12.26 7.79
N GLU A 67 -1.94 12.62 8.99
CA GLU A 67 -2.23 11.65 10.04
C GLU A 67 -3.65 11.11 9.85
N LEU A 68 -3.83 9.79 10.00
CA LEU A 68 -5.12 9.14 9.82
C LEU A 68 -6.20 9.74 10.73
N ASN A 69 -5.84 10.10 11.95
CA ASN A 69 -6.78 10.69 12.91
C ASN A 69 -7.35 12.03 12.43
N ASN A 70 -6.67 12.70 11.51
CA ASN A 70 -7.08 14.00 10.99
C ASN A 70 -7.81 13.92 9.66
N THR A 71 -7.87 12.74 9.04
CA THR A 71 -8.42 12.59 7.69
C THR A 71 -9.81 11.97 7.65
N GLY A 72 -10.19 11.23 8.70
CA GLY A 72 -11.37 10.39 8.66
C GLY A 72 -11.16 9.18 7.74
N PRO A 73 -12.24 8.49 7.35
CA PRO A 73 -12.13 7.31 6.50
C PRO A 73 -11.46 7.63 5.16
N LEU A 74 -10.57 6.74 4.71
CA LEU A 74 -9.88 6.90 3.44
C LEU A 74 -10.68 6.25 2.31
N PRO A 75 -10.73 6.88 1.12
CA PRO A 75 -11.40 6.24 -0.02
C PRO A 75 -10.62 5.05 -0.58
N LEU A 76 -9.29 5.06 -0.43
CA LEU A 76 -8.42 4.07 -1.06
C LEU A 76 -7.19 3.82 -0.21
N TYR A 77 -6.82 2.54 -0.06
CA TYR A 77 -5.54 2.12 0.50
C TYR A 77 -4.86 1.17 -0.48
N VAL A 78 -3.62 1.44 -0.82
CA VAL A 78 -2.81 0.62 -1.74
C VAL A 78 -1.63 0.03 -0.98
N ASP A 79 -1.52 -1.29 -0.98
CA ASP A 79 -0.44 -1.99 -0.30
C ASP A 79 -0.15 -3.33 -0.97
N GLY A 80 0.97 -3.94 -0.62
CA GLY A 80 1.33 -5.27 -1.06
C GLY A 80 0.94 -6.34 -0.05
N ALA A 81 1.33 -7.57 -0.34
CA ALA A 81 1.20 -8.71 0.56
C ALA A 81 2.36 -9.66 0.35
N ASP A 82 2.62 -10.49 1.36
CA ASP A 82 3.64 -11.54 1.25
C ASP A 82 3.11 -12.74 0.47
N GLU A 83 1.82 -13.06 0.65
CA GLU A 83 1.12 -14.08 -0.13
C GLU A 83 -0.34 -13.68 -0.34
N CYS A 84 -0.90 -14.16 -1.44
CA CYS A 84 -2.33 -14.00 -1.76
C CYS A 84 -2.85 -15.30 -2.36
N ASP A 85 -3.95 -15.86 -1.81
CA ASP A 85 -4.57 -17.05 -2.38
C ASP A 85 -5.70 -16.69 -3.36
N GLY A 86 -6.32 -17.71 -3.97
CA GLY A 86 -7.41 -17.53 -4.93
C GLY A 86 -8.69 -16.96 -4.34
N HIS A 87 -8.82 -16.92 -3.02
CA HIS A 87 -9.96 -16.32 -2.32
C HIS A 87 -9.67 -14.90 -1.83
N LYS A 88 -8.57 -14.32 -2.26
CA LYS A 88 -8.10 -12.97 -1.87
C LYS A 88 -7.73 -12.87 -0.39
N ARG A 89 -7.39 -14.00 0.24
CA ARG A 89 -6.83 -13.99 1.59
C ARG A 89 -5.34 -13.72 1.50
N LEU A 90 -4.81 -12.98 2.48
CA LEU A 90 -3.45 -12.46 2.43
C LEU A 90 -2.64 -12.88 3.64
N ILE A 91 -1.33 -13.09 3.43
CA ILE A 91 -0.33 -12.99 4.49
C ILE A 91 0.41 -11.69 4.27
N LYS A 92 0.48 -10.87 5.31
CA LYS A 92 1.11 -9.56 5.30
C LYS A 92 2.04 -9.43 6.51
N GLY A 93 2.83 -8.37 6.50
CA GLY A 93 3.64 -8.01 7.66
C GLY A 93 5.10 -8.44 7.59
N GLY A 94 5.55 -9.06 6.48
CA GLY A 94 6.95 -9.40 6.30
C GLY A 94 7.88 -8.19 6.36
N GLY A 95 7.36 -7.00 6.07
CA GLY A 95 8.09 -5.74 6.16
C GLY A 95 8.03 -5.06 7.54
N ALA A 96 7.49 -5.74 8.55
CA ALA A 96 7.40 -5.27 9.95
C ALA A 96 6.55 -4.00 10.14
N ALA A 97 5.51 -3.82 9.33
CA ALA A 97 4.60 -2.67 9.43
C ALA A 97 3.13 -3.10 9.59
N LEU A 98 2.86 -4.35 9.97
CA LEU A 98 1.53 -4.95 9.91
C LEU A 98 0.49 -4.22 10.77
N THR A 99 0.85 -3.78 11.97
CA THR A 99 -0.09 -3.11 12.86
C THR A 99 -0.63 -1.83 12.21
N ARG A 100 0.24 -0.97 11.71
CA ARG A 100 -0.16 0.27 11.02
C ARG A 100 -0.93 -0.04 9.74
N GLU A 101 -0.50 -1.05 8.99
CA GLU A 101 -1.17 -1.48 7.76
C GLU A 101 -2.61 -1.89 8.02
N LYS A 102 -2.85 -2.69 9.06
CA LYS A 102 -4.21 -3.14 9.41
C LYS A 102 -5.10 -1.99 9.86
N ILE A 103 -4.56 -1.06 10.62
CA ILE A 103 -5.32 0.11 11.09
C ILE A 103 -5.77 0.95 9.89
N ILE A 104 -4.86 1.22 8.95
CA ILE A 104 -5.17 2.02 7.76
C ILE A 104 -6.14 1.28 6.85
N ALA A 105 -5.94 -0.02 6.64
CA ALA A 105 -6.84 -0.83 5.82
C ALA A 105 -8.26 -0.82 6.38
N ALA A 106 -8.39 -0.97 7.70
CA ALA A 106 -9.70 -0.96 8.37
C ALA A 106 -10.42 0.38 8.23
N ALA A 107 -9.68 1.47 8.12
CA ALA A 107 -10.23 2.81 7.95
C ALA A 107 -10.50 3.16 6.49
N SER A 108 -10.27 2.25 5.56
CA SER A 108 -10.35 2.52 4.13
C SER A 108 -11.57 1.85 3.52
N LYS A 109 -12.20 2.55 2.55
CA LYS A 109 -13.37 2.03 1.84
C LYS A 109 -13.00 0.98 0.81
N LYS A 110 -11.83 1.12 0.19
CA LYS A 110 -11.33 0.19 -0.83
C LYS A 110 -9.87 -0.12 -0.56
N PHE A 111 -9.53 -1.40 -0.60
CA PHE A 111 -8.15 -1.84 -0.51
C PHE A 111 -7.73 -2.44 -1.85
N VAL A 112 -6.67 -1.91 -2.44
CA VAL A 112 -6.07 -2.44 -3.66
C VAL A 112 -4.75 -3.08 -3.28
N CYS A 113 -4.69 -4.41 -3.41
CA CYS A 113 -3.47 -5.18 -3.11
C CYS A 113 -2.66 -5.34 -4.39
N ILE A 114 -1.43 -4.84 -4.39
CA ILE A 114 -0.54 -4.92 -5.55
C ILE A 114 0.54 -5.97 -5.29
N ILE A 115 0.51 -7.02 -6.10
CA ILE A 115 1.44 -8.13 -6.01
C ILE A 115 1.90 -8.56 -7.40
N ASP A 116 3.06 -9.18 -7.48
CA ASP A 116 3.43 -9.92 -8.69
C ASP A 116 3.03 -11.40 -8.53
N ALA A 117 3.20 -12.18 -9.59
CA ALA A 117 2.77 -13.57 -9.60
C ALA A 117 3.50 -14.44 -8.56
N SER A 118 4.68 -14.03 -8.11
CA SER A 118 5.45 -14.79 -7.11
C SER A 118 4.76 -14.81 -5.74
N LYS A 119 3.83 -13.89 -5.49
CA LYS A 119 3.08 -13.80 -4.23
C LYS A 119 1.76 -14.56 -4.28
N GLN A 120 1.34 -15.06 -5.44
CA GLN A 120 0.13 -15.87 -5.58
C GLN A 120 0.40 -17.30 -5.20
N VAL A 121 -0.45 -17.86 -4.35
CA VAL A 121 -0.33 -19.24 -3.85
C VAL A 121 -1.70 -19.90 -3.85
N GLY A 122 -1.73 -21.24 -3.89
CA GLY A 122 -2.96 -22.01 -3.75
C GLY A 122 -3.46 -22.03 -2.32
N ILE A 123 -2.53 -22.21 -1.37
CA ILE A 123 -2.81 -22.26 0.07
C ILE A 123 -1.79 -21.40 0.76
N LEU A 124 -2.27 -20.54 1.68
CA LEU A 124 -1.38 -19.68 2.49
C LEU A 124 -0.54 -20.51 3.44
N GLY A 125 0.68 -20.04 3.72
CA GLY A 125 1.56 -20.63 4.73
C GLY A 125 2.93 -21.05 4.21
N ARG A 126 3.22 -20.88 2.93
CA ARG A 126 4.57 -21.06 2.41
C ARG A 126 5.49 -19.99 2.99
N PHE A 127 5.01 -18.76 3.08
CA PHE A 127 5.69 -17.67 3.79
C PHE A 127 5.33 -17.77 5.27
N PRO A 128 6.30 -17.69 6.20
CA PRO A 128 6.00 -17.73 7.64
C PRO A 128 5.04 -16.62 8.04
N LEU A 129 4.08 -16.97 8.91
CA LEU A 129 3.10 -16.02 9.40
C LEU A 129 3.77 -14.93 10.25
N PRO A 130 3.78 -13.66 9.82
CA PRO A 130 4.33 -12.58 10.63
C PRO A 130 3.43 -12.27 11.82
N VAL A 131 4.03 -12.06 12.97
CA VAL A 131 3.33 -11.61 14.18
C VAL A 131 4.06 -10.37 14.70
N GLU A 132 3.38 -9.23 14.69
CA GLU A 132 3.96 -7.99 15.19
C GLU A 132 3.54 -7.77 16.63
N VAL A 133 4.53 -7.54 17.50
CA VAL A 133 4.32 -7.23 18.91
C VAL A 133 4.50 -5.74 19.14
N VAL A 134 3.50 -5.15 19.77
CA VAL A 134 3.49 -3.71 20.06
C VAL A 134 4.14 -3.44 21.41
#